data_e887b4ba80c17bed3ae3a4bf8ee25a26
#
_entry.id   e887b4ba80c17bed3ae3a4bf8ee25a26
#
_cell.length_a   1.000
_cell.length_b   1.000
_cell.length_c   1.000
_cell.angle_alpha   90.00
_cell.angle_beta   90.00
_cell.angle_gamma   90.00
#
_symmetry.space_group_name_H-M   'P 1'
#
loop_
_entity.id
_entity.type
_entity.pdbx_description
1 polymer ?
#
loop_
_entity_poly.entity_id
_entity_poly.type
_entity_poly.pdbx_seq_one_letter_code
_entity_poly.pdbx_strand_id
1 'polypeptide(L)'
;MTAIHPQLAAVTERIIERSRATRATYLQRTKAYERQGRVERDRLGCSNLAHGYASMPKTVKIQMQQPTVPNLGIITTYNDMVSAHQPFKDFPDLIKDEAQKHGATAQVAGGTPAMCDGITQGYEGMELSLFSRDVIAMSTAIGLSHQMFDGALLMGVCDKIVPGLMIGALSCGHIPAIFVPAGPMTSGIGNKEKARTRQRFAEGKVGRDALLESEMGSYHSPGTCTFYGTANSNQMMMEMMGVHLPAAAFFNPHTPMREALTRAAAARLSDGIKNRSIKPIGEMLSEKSFVNAIIGLMATGGSTNHTMHLVAMARAAGIILNWDDFDDISAIVPLLIRVYPNGQADVNHFAAAGGLPFVIRELLDASLLHDDVDTVVGRGMGAYTQEPFLIEGRLKWQDAVAESRDTEVLRPASAPFSPDGGLRVMKGNIGRGVIKVSAVKDHCRIIEAPAIVFDDQKEVLAAFERGELERDFVCVVRFQGPRANGMPELHKLTPPLAILQDRGFQVALVTDGRMSGASGKVPAAIHISPETLLGGGIGKIRTGDIIRFNSHTGELTTLVDEAEWNGRETAAADLSGNLHGIGRELFAGFRSITGSAETGAMSLGGDFG
;
A
#
# COMPACT_ATOMS: atom_id res chain seq x y z
N MET A 1 -0.50 2.41 31.61
CA MET A 1 -0.07 2.67 30.21
C MET A 1 1.25 3.41 30.29
N THR A 2 2.31 2.89 29.72
CA THR A 2 3.57 3.60 29.53
C THR A 2 3.31 4.82 28.63
N ALA A 3 3.93 5.96 28.93
CA ALA A 3 3.79 7.16 28.11
C ALA A 3 4.40 6.88 26.73
N ILE A 4 3.70 7.27 25.67
CA ILE A 4 4.20 7.15 24.29
C ILE A 4 5.53 7.91 24.12
N HIS A 5 6.39 7.45 23.21
CA HIS A 5 7.68 8.10 22.93
C HIS A 5 7.49 9.60 22.63
N PRO A 6 8.25 10.53 23.27
CA PRO A 6 7.97 11.97 23.17
C PRO A 6 7.98 12.52 21.74
N GLN A 7 8.92 12.09 20.91
CA GLN A 7 8.99 12.52 19.51
C GLN A 7 7.80 12.00 18.69
N LEU A 8 7.34 10.76 18.96
CA LEU A 8 6.15 10.20 18.31
C LEU A 8 4.89 10.99 18.73
N ALA A 9 4.77 11.36 20.01
CA ALA A 9 3.70 12.22 20.49
C ALA A 9 3.69 13.58 19.78
N ALA A 10 4.87 14.20 19.63
CA ALA A 10 5.01 15.49 18.95
C ALA A 10 4.60 15.43 17.45
N VAL A 11 5.00 14.37 16.73
CA VAL A 11 4.59 14.17 15.33
C VAL A 11 3.08 13.96 15.26
N THR A 12 2.52 13.14 16.13
CA THR A 12 1.07 12.88 16.17
C THR A 12 0.28 14.17 16.41
N GLU A 13 0.69 14.98 17.40
CA GLU A 13 0.03 16.25 17.70
C GLU A 13 0.12 17.23 16.53
N ARG A 14 1.25 17.30 15.84
CA ARG A 14 1.42 18.10 14.63
C ARG A 14 0.46 17.68 13.52
N ILE A 15 0.23 16.37 13.34
CA ILE A 15 -0.74 15.84 12.37
C ILE A 15 -2.16 16.21 12.79
N ILE A 16 -2.52 16.06 14.07
CA ILE A 16 -3.83 16.42 14.61
C ILE A 16 -4.11 17.91 14.40
N GLU A 17 -3.16 18.77 14.75
CA GLU A 17 -3.33 20.22 14.59
C GLU A 17 -3.51 20.63 13.13
N ARG A 18 -2.66 20.11 12.24
CA ARG A 18 -2.72 20.35 10.79
C ARG A 18 -4.03 19.87 10.18
N SER A 19 -4.59 18.77 10.68
CA SER A 19 -5.82 18.13 10.17
C SER A 19 -7.10 18.69 10.78
N ARG A 20 -7.03 19.48 11.86
CA ARG A 20 -8.15 19.84 12.72
C ARG A 20 -9.40 20.30 11.94
N ALA A 21 -9.25 21.20 10.99
CA ALA A 21 -10.36 21.78 10.25
C ALA A 21 -10.97 20.78 9.25
N THR A 22 -10.12 20.12 8.47
CA THR A 22 -10.53 19.15 7.43
C THR A 22 -11.13 17.90 8.07
N ARG A 23 -10.53 17.44 9.16
CA ARG A 23 -11.05 16.30 9.95
C ARG A 23 -12.41 16.60 10.57
N ALA A 24 -12.58 17.76 11.16
CA ALA A 24 -13.86 18.18 11.73
C ALA A 24 -14.96 18.24 10.65
N THR A 25 -14.65 18.80 9.49
CA THR A 25 -15.57 18.85 8.34
C THR A 25 -15.97 17.46 7.87
N TYR A 26 -14.98 16.54 7.73
CA TYR A 26 -15.24 15.16 7.36
C TYR A 26 -16.15 14.45 8.36
N LEU A 27 -15.85 14.54 9.66
CA LEU A 27 -16.65 13.90 10.71
C LEU A 27 -18.06 14.49 10.78
N GLN A 28 -18.24 15.77 10.56
CA GLN A 28 -19.56 16.40 10.50
C GLN A 28 -20.38 15.87 9.31
N ARG A 29 -19.76 15.73 8.13
CA ARG A 29 -20.41 15.17 6.94
C ARG A 29 -20.82 13.71 7.15
N THR A 30 -19.93 12.87 7.68
CA THR A 30 -20.24 11.45 7.93
C THR A 30 -21.34 11.29 8.97
N LYS A 31 -21.29 12.06 10.06
CA LYS A 31 -22.32 12.02 11.13
C LYS A 31 -23.72 12.38 10.64
N ALA A 32 -23.83 13.25 9.64
CA ALA A 32 -25.13 13.60 9.04
C ALA A 32 -25.85 12.41 8.38
N TYR A 33 -25.12 11.35 8.06
CA TYR A 33 -25.67 10.12 7.47
C TYR A 33 -25.94 9.00 8.48
N GLU A 34 -25.51 9.11 9.72
CA GLU A 34 -25.75 8.10 10.76
C GLU A 34 -27.23 7.89 11.03
N ARG A 35 -27.64 6.63 11.20
CA ARG A 35 -29.05 6.23 11.40
C ARG A 35 -29.44 5.98 12.84
N GLN A 36 -28.59 6.31 13.81
CA GLN A 36 -28.88 6.21 15.25
C GLN A 36 -29.55 4.87 15.66
N GLY A 37 -29.03 3.76 15.11
CA GLY A 37 -29.49 2.40 15.43
C GLY A 37 -30.64 1.87 14.59
N ARG A 38 -31.03 2.57 13.53
CA ARG A 38 -31.89 2.03 12.49
C ARG A 38 -31.05 1.49 11.34
N VAL A 39 -31.58 0.53 10.59
CA VAL A 39 -30.94 0.03 9.37
C VAL A 39 -30.93 1.09 8.27
N GLU A 40 -29.89 1.09 7.44
CA GLU A 40 -29.71 2.09 6.38
C GLU A 40 -30.89 2.15 5.42
N ARG A 41 -31.44 1.03 5.04
CA ARG A 41 -32.56 0.92 4.11
C ARG A 41 -33.87 1.52 4.57
N ASP A 42 -34.05 1.83 5.87
CA ASP A 42 -35.26 2.47 6.39
C ASP A 42 -35.54 3.83 5.75
N ARG A 43 -34.55 4.48 5.14
CA ARG A 43 -34.71 5.74 4.42
C ARG A 43 -35.29 5.56 3.01
N LEU A 44 -35.37 4.33 2.52
CA LEU A 44 -35.80 4.03 1.16
C LEU A 44 -37.31 3.85 1.06
N GLY A 45 -37.91 4.35 -0.02
CA GLY A 45 -39.31 4.14 -0.31
C GLY A 45 -39.65 2.70 -0.70
N CYS A 46 -40.92 2.31 -0.63
CA CYS A 46 -41.35 0.93 -0.92
C CYS A 46 -40.96 0.43 -2.30
N SER A 47 -41.03 1.27 -3.34
CA SER A 47 -40.60 0.91 -4.68
C SER A 47 -39.07 0.64 -4.74
N ASN A 48 -38.26 1.47 -4.08
CA ASN A 48 -36.83 1.29 -3.99
C ASN A 48 -36.47 -0.03 -3.28
N LEU A 49 -37.12 -0.32 -2.16
CA LEU A 49 -36.95 -1.58 -1.42
C LEU A 49 -37.36 -2.79 -2.26
N ALA A 50 -38.46 -2.70 -3.02
CA ALA A 50 -38.89 -3.78 -3.91
C ALA A 50 -37.83 -4.12 -4.95
N HIS A 51 -37.20 -3.11 -5.57
CA HIS A 51 -36.07 -3.31 -6.46
C HIS A 51 -34.86 -3.94 -5.74
N GLY A 52 -34.50 -3.44 -4.56
CA GLY A 52 -33.38 -4.00 -3.77
C GLY A 52 -33.61 -5.45 -3.34
N TYR A 53 -34.87 -5.86 -3.14
CA TYR A 53 -35.22 -7.22 -2.74
C TYR A 53 -35.46 -8.17 -3.91
N ALA A 54 -35.68 -7.66 -5.11
CA ALA A 54 -36.13 -8.46 -6.26
C ALA A 54 -35.20 -9.65 -6.57
N SER A 55 -33.91 -9.46 -6.48
CA SER A 55 -32.88 -10.48 -6.77
C SER A 55 -32.64 -11.49 -5.65
N MET A 56 -33.19 -11.26 -4.45
CA MET A 56 -32.90 -12.10 -3.28
C MET A 56 -33.72 -13.40 -3.29
N PRO A 57 -33.18 -14.50 -2.73
CA PRO A 57 -33.96 -15.69 -2.39
C PRO A 57 -35.12 -15.36 -1.43
N LYS A 58 -36.24 -16.12 -1.51
CA LYS A 58 -37.45 -15.85 -0.72
C LYS A 58 -37.18 -15.76 0.79
N THR A 59 -36.34 -16.62 1.32
CA THR A 59 -35.97 -16.66 2.74
C THR A 59 -35.25 -15.37 3.16
N VAL A 60 -34.31 -14.88 2.34
CA VAL A 60 -33.57 -13.65 2.59
C VAL A 60 -34.49 -12.43 2.51
N LYS A 61 -35.44 -12.40 1.54
CA LYS A 61 -36.46 -11.33 1.46
C LYS A 61 -37.27 -11.19 2.74
N ILE A 62 -37.71 -12.34 3.32
CA ILE A 62 -38.46 -12.34 4.57
C ILE A 62 -37.64 -11.76 5.73
N GLN A 63 -36.35 -12.14 5.81
CA GLN A 63 -35.44 -11.57 6.81
C GLN A 63 -35.24 -10.07 6.63
N MET A 64 -35.02 -9.63 5.38
CA MET A 64 -34.78 -8.23 5.05
C MET A 64 -35.99 -7.30 5.30
N GLN A 65 -37.19 -7.84 5.34
CA GLN A 65 -38.40 -7.08 5.74
C GLN A 65 -38.42 -6.72 7.23
N GLN A 66 -37.61 -7.38 8.05
CA GLN A 66 -37.49 -7.06 9.47
C GLN A 66 -36.58 -5.82 9.66
N PRO A 67 -37.04 -4.76 10.34
CA PRO A 67 -36.27 -3.50 10.43
C PRO A 67 -35.05 -3.58 11.33
N THR A 68 -34.83 -4.70 12.02
CA THR A 68 -33.68 -4.93 12.93
C THR A 68 -32.62 -5.83 12.37
N VAL A 69 -32.84 -6.43 11.21
CA VAL A 69 -31.86 -7.34 10.57
C VAL A 69 -30.86 -6.52 9.74
N PRO A 70 -29.57 -6.48 10.10
CA PRO A 70 -28.59 -5.77 9.30
C PRO A 70 -28.31 -6.48 7.98
N ASN A 71 -27.97 -5.70 6.97
CA ASN A 71 -27.53 -6.20 5.67
C ASN A 71 -26.09 -5.75 5.40
N LEU A 72 -25.19 -6.70 5.14
CA LEU A 72 -23.78 -6.45 4.90
C LEU A 72 -23.51 -6.30 3.40
N GLY A 73 -22.82 -5.24 3.01
CA GLY A 73 -22.32 -5.06 1.66
C GLY A 73 -20.98 -5.78 1.48
N ILE A 74 -20.87 -6.62 0.46
CA ILE A 74 -19.60 -7.25 0.08
C ILE A 74 -19.07 -6.50 -1.14
N ILE A 75 -17.95 -5.81 -0.99
CA ILE A 75 -17.21 -5.24 -2.12
C ILE A 75 -16.08 -6.22 -2.45
N THR A 76 -16.19 -6.87 -3.59
CA THR A 76 -15.21 -7.87 -4.02
C THR A 76 -14.33 -7.36 -5.15
N THR A 77 -13.07 -7.74 -5.11
CA THR A 77 -12.10 -7.50 -6.19
C THR A 77 -11.67 -8.81 -6.86
N TYR A 78 -12.54 -9.82 -6.81
CA TYR A 78 -12.30 -11.11 -7.46
C TYR A 78 -11.86 -10.94 -8.92
N ASN A 79 -10.85 -11.71 -9.32
CA ASN A 79 -10.31 -11.71 -10.66
C ASN A 79 -9.59 -13.04 -10.93
N ASP A 80 -9.94 -13.74 -12.00
CA ASP A 80 -9.33 -15.03 -12.36
C ASP A 80 -7.86 -14.91 -12.78
N MET A 81 -7.49 -13.80 -13.42
CA MET A 81 -6.14 -13.59 -13.94
C MET A 81 -5.18 -13.09 -12.87
N VAL A 82 -5.65 -12.31 -11.90
CA VAL A 82 -4.82 -11.73 -10.85
C VAL A 82 -4.71 -12.72 -9.70
N SER A 83 -3.58 -13.43 -9.58
CA SER A 83 -3.37 -14.50 -8.60
C SER A 83 -3.72 -14.11 -7.16
N ALA A 84 -3.43 -12.86 -6.78
CA ALA A 84 -3.74 -12.33 -5.46
C ALA A 84 -5.25 -12.21 -5.18
N HIS A 85 -6.09 -12.09 -6.20
CA HIS A 85 -7.54 -11.88 -6.09
C HIS A 85 -8.38 -13.07 -6.50
N GLN A 86 -7.77 -14.09 -7.11
CA GLN A 86 -8.45 -15.34 -7.45
C GLN A 86 -9.09 -16.03 -6.23
N PRO A 87 -8.47 -16.03 -5.02
CA PRO A 87 -9.08 -16.67 -3.85
C PRO A 87 -10.40 -16.06 -3.41
N PHE A 88 -10.70 -14.82 -3.79
CA PHE A 88 -11.95 -14.16 -3.42
C PHE A 88 -13.20 -14.73 -4.09
N LYS A 89 -13.04 -15.67 -5.03
CA LYS A 89 -14.17 -16.31 -5.72
C LYS A 89 -15.22 -16.85 -4.77
N ASP A 90 -14.80 -17.59 -3.76
CA ASP A 90 -15.70 -18.34 -2.88
C ASP A 90 -16.03 -17.61 -1.56
N PHE A 91 -15.32 -16.50 -1.25
CA PHE A 91 -15.50 -15.75 -0.01
C PHE A 91 -16.91 -15.17 0.17
N PRO A 92 -17.59 -14.65 -0.88
CA PRO A 92 -18.95 -14.13 -0.72
C PRO A 92 -19.93 -15.17 -0.17
N ASP A 93 -19.82 -16.43 -0.54
CA ASP A 93 -20.74 -17.46 -0.07
C ASP A 93 -20.44 -17.87 1.38
N LEU A 94 -19.16 -17.91 1.78
CA LEU A 94 -18.76 -18.08 3.18
C LEU A 94 -19.32 -16.94 4.06
N ILE A 95 -19.22 -15.70 3.59
CA ILE A 95 -19.70 -14.51 4.28
C ILE A 95 -21.22 -14.52 4.42
N LYS A 96 -21.96 -14.84 3.35
CA LYS A 96 -23.43 -14.91 3.38
C LYS A 96 -23.91 -15.99 4.36
N ASP A 97 -23.30 -17.17 4.32
CA ASP A 97 -23.62 -18.27 5.23
C ASP A 97 -23.41 -17.88 6.69
N GLU A 98 -22.26 -17.25 6.99
CA GLU A 98 -21.95 -16.85 8.35
C GLU A 98 -22.81 -15.68 8.84
N ALA A 99 -23.08 -14.69 7.99
CA ALA A 99 -23.98 -13.59 8.33
C ALA A 99 -25.38 -14.10 8.73
N GLN A 100 -25.90 -15.11 8.02
CA GLN A 100 -27.20 -15.71 8.36
C GLN A 100 -27.20 -16.38 9.76
N LYS A 101 -26.13 -17.09 10.11
CA LYS A 101 -25.99 -17.69 11.46
C LYS A 101 -25.98 -16.64 12.55
N HIS A 102 -25.49 -15.44 12.24
CA HIS A 102 -25.45 -14.30 13.15
C HIS A 102 -26.67 -13.37 13.00
N GLY A 103 -27.76 -13.80 12.34
CA GLY A 103 -29.00 -13.04 12.22
C GLY A 103 -28.88 -11.76 11.39
N ALA A 104 -27.97 -11.76 10.44
CA ALA A 104 -27.77 -10.72 9.43
C ALA A 104 -27.95 -11.30 8.02
N THR A 105 -27.97 -10.45 7.01
CA THR A 105 -27.92 -10.83 5.60
C THR A 105 -26.66 -10.21 4.97
N ALA A 106 -26.24 -10.74 3.83
CA ALA A 106 -25.13 -10.17 3.09
C ALA A 106 -25.38 -10.26 1.57
N GLN A 107 -24.96 -9.24 0.84
CA GLN A 107 -25.06 -9.20 -0.62
C GLN A 107 -23.76 -8.68 -1.21
N VAL A 108 -23.38 -9.23 -2.38
CA VAL A 108 -22.35 -8.59 -3.19
C VAL A 108 -22.89 -7.26 -3.68
N ALA A 109 -22.33 -6.17 -3.17
CA ALA A 109 -22.74 -4.80 -3.50
C ALA A 109 -22.14 -4.33 -4.83
N GLY A 110 -21.03 -4.95 -5.24
CA GLY A 110 -20.37 -4.69 -6.51
C GLY A 110 -19.01 -5.37 -6.60
N GLY A 111 -18.55 -5.60 -7.82
CA GLY A 111 -17.18 -5.93 -8.14
C GLY A 111 -16.40 -4.68 -8.49
N THR A 112 -15.18 -4.57 -7.99
CA THR A 112 -14.24 -3.52 -8.38
C THR A 112 -13.13 -4.13 -9.24
N PRO A 113 -12.55 -3.37 -10.19
CA PRO A 113 -11.45 -3.91 -10.99
C PRO A 113 -10.25 -4.26 -10.11
N ALA A 114 -9.46 -5.24 -10.54
CA ALA A 114 -8.16 -5.53 -9.95
C ALA A 114 -7.10 -5.50 -11.05
N MET A 115 -5.96 -4.87 -10.77
CA MET A 115 -4.84 -4.78 -11.70
C MET A 115 -3.57 -5.31 -11.03
N CYS A 116 -2.79 -6.08 -11.78
CA CYS A 116 -1.53 -6.64 -11.29
C CYS A 116 -0.35 -5.95 -11.97
N ASP A 117 0.42 -5.20 -11.21
CA ASP A 117 1.62 -4.52 -11.68
C ASP A 117 2.68 -5.52 -12.19
N GLY A 118 2.72 -6.73 -11.63
CA GLY A 118 3.61 -7.79 -12.10
C GLY A 118 3.34 -8.22 -13.55
N ILE A 119 2.06 -8.17 -14.00
CA ILE A 119 1.68 -8.50 -15.36
C ILE A 119 1.96 -7.33 -16.32
N THR A 120 1.64 -6.11 -15.90
CA THR A 120 1.71 -4.92 -16.77
C THR A 120 3.06 -4.23 -16.79
N GLN A 121 3.99 -4.64 -15.93
CA GLN A 121 5.26 -3.98 -15.72
C GLN A 121 6.11 -3.86 -16.99
N GLY A 122 6.44 -2.62 -17.36
CA GLY A 122 7.21 -2.27 -18.56
C GLY A 122 6.41 -2.32 -19.85
N TYR A 123 5.07 -2.38 -19.75
CA TYR A 123 4.13 -2.27 -20.86
C TYR A 123 3.16 -1.10 -20.61
N GLU A 124 2.47 -0.65 -21.66
CA GLU A 124 1.60 0.53 -21.64
C GLU A 124 0.47 0.43 -20.58
N GLY A 125 -0.02 -0.79 -20.30
CA GLY A 125 -1.02 -1.02 -19.24
C GLY A 125 -0.59 -0.56 -17.86
N MET A 126 0.72 -0.48 -17.60
CA MET A 126 1.25 -0.01 -16.33
C MET A 126 0.93 1.47 -16.06
N GLU A 127 0.73 2.28 -17.10
CA GLU A 127 0.37 3.70 -16.99
C GLU A 127 -1.04 3.91 -16.40
N LEU A 128 -1.89 2.88 -16.41
CA LEU A 128 -3.22 2.90 -15.80
C LEU A 128 -3.22 2.47 -14.32
N SER A 129 -2.11 1.90 -13.85
CA SER A 129 -2.05 1.27 -12.54
C SER A 129 -2.34 2.24 -11.39
N LEU A 130 -1.73 3.43 -11.38
CA LEU A 130 -2.00 4.44 -10.35
C LEU A 130 -3.47 4.86 -10.34
N PHE A 131 -4.02 5.13 -11.50
CA PHE A 131 -5.41 5.59 -11.67
C PHE A 131 -6.43 4.50 -11.31
N SER A 132 -6.07 3.22 -11.42
CA SER A 132 -6.94 2.12 -10.99
C SER A 132 -7.33 2.22 -9.51
N ARG A 133 -6.48 2.79 -8.65
CA ARG A 133 -6.81 3.09 -7.24
C ARG A 133 -8.05 3.97 -7.13
N ASP A 134 -8.08 5.04 -7.90
CA ASP A 134 -9.15 6.03 -7.85
C ASP A 134 -10.44 5.49 -8.50
N VAL A 135 -10.32 4.67 -9.56
CA VAL A 135 -11.45 3.92 -10.15
C VAL A 135 -12.05 2.93 -9.13
N ILE A 136 -11.21 2.22 -8.39
CA ILE A 136 -11.65 1.29 -7.33
C ILE A 136 -12.37 2.06 -6.23
N ALA A 137 -11.89 3.23 -5.84
CA ALA A 137 -12.55 4.09 -4.86
C ALA A 137 -13.95 4.51 -5.33
N MET A 138 -14.06 5.00 -6.57
CA MET A 138 -15.36 5.35 -7.16
C MET A 138 -16.29 4.14 -7.29
N SER A 139 -15.79 2.99 -7.72
CA SER A 139 -16.57 1.76 -7.82
C SER A 139 -17.09 1.29 -6.46
N THR A 140 -16.26 1.37 -5.42
CA THR A 140 -16.66 1.08 -4.03
C THR A 140 -17.75 2.02 -3.56
N ALA A 141 -17.60 3.32 -3.81
CA ALA A 141 -18.59 4.33 -3.46
C ALA A 141 -19.93 4.08 -4.19
N ILE A 142 -19.91 3.73 -5.48
CA ILE A 142 -21.11 3.37 -6.25
C ILE A 142 -21.81 2.17 -5.60
N GLY A 143 -21.07 1.11 -5.27
CA GLY A 143 -21.63 -0.08 -4.62
C GLY A 143 -22.34 0.24 -3.31
N LEU A 144 -21.69 1.02 -2.45
CA LEU A 144 -22.24 1.40 -1.13
C LEU A 144 -23.32 2.48 -1.18
N SER A 145 -23.37 3.30 -2.25
CA SER A 145 -24.33 4.40 -2.41
C SER A 145 -25.80 3.98 -2.50
N HIS A 146 -26.06 2.69 -2.70
CA HIS A 146 -27.42 2.15 -2.75
C HIS A 146 -28.17 2.25 -1.40
N GLN A 147 -27.48 2.57 -0.30
CA GLN A 147 -28.07 2.73 1.05
C GLN A 147 -28.85 1.49 1.54
N MET A 148 -28.43 0.32 1.06
CA MET A 148 -28.99 -0.98 1.44
C MET A 148 -28.17 -1.67 2.52
N PHE A 149 -27.00 -1.12 2.88
CA PHE A 149 -26.00 -1.82 3.67
C PHE A 149 -25.71 -1.10 4.99
N ASP A 150 -25.73 -1.86 6.08
CA ASP A 150 -25.46 -1.40 7.44
C ASP A 150 -23.99 -1.51 7.84
N GLY A 151 -23.19 -2.14 7.01
CA GLY A 151 -21.75 -2.29 7.11
C GLY A 151 -21.16 -2.92 5.87
N ALA A 152 -19.84 -2.89 5.71
CA ALA A 152 -19.15 -3.37 4.54
C ALA A 152 -18.02 -4.37 4.88
N LEU A 153 -17.90 -5.43 4.08
CA LEU A 153 -16.75 -6.33 4.02
C LEU A 153 -15.99 -6.02 2.72
N LEU A 154 -14.75 -5.57 2.87
CA LEU A 154 -13.91 -5.08 1.79
C LEU A 154 -12.87 -6.16 1.46
N MET A 155 -13.07 -6.86 0.34
CA MET A 155 -12.24 -7.98 -0.09
C MET A 155 -11.22 -7.48 -1.11
N GLY A 156 -10.00 -7.21 -0.66
CA GLY A 156 -8.92 -6.72 -1.51
C GLY A 156 -7.54 -6.90 -0.89
N VAL A 157 -6.59 -7.13 -1.76
CA VAL A 157 -5.15 -7.16 -1.48
C VAL A 157 -4.44 -6.40 -2.61
N CYS A 158 -3.11 -6.34 -2.62
CA CYS A 158 -2.33 -5.66 -3.65
C CYS A 158 -2.31 -4.13 -3.59
N ASP A 159 -1.50 -3.57 -4.48
CA ASP A 159 -0.94 -2.23 -4.40
C ASP A 159 -1.96 -1.10 -4.36
N LYS A 160 -2.81 -1.02 -5.37
CA LYS A 160 -3.81 0.05 -5.54
C LYS A 160 -5.17 -0.32 -5.00
N ILE A 161 -5.41 -1.63 -4.86
CA ILE A 161 -6.73 -2.16 -4.53
C ILE A 161 -7.11 -1.80 -3.10
N VAL A 162 -6.25 -2.10 -2.13
CA VAL A 162 -6.50 -1.77 -0.72
C VAL A 162 -6.68 -0.26 -0.50
N PRO A 163 -5.79 0.62 -1.01
CA PRO A 163 -5.99 2.05 -0.90
C PRO A 163 -7.27 2.53 -1.58
N GLY A 164 -7.62 1.99 -2.75
CA GLY A 164 -8.86 2.33 -3.45
C GLY A 164 -10.10 1.95 -2.65
N LEU A 165 -10.14 0.73 -2.11
CA LEU A 165 -11.23 0.28 -1.23
C LEU A 165 -11.34 1.14 0.04
N MET A 166 -10.21 1.51 0.65
CA MET A 166 -10.20 2.38 1.83
C MET A 166 -10.76 3.77 1.52
N ILE A 167 -10.30 4.41 0.45
CA ILE A 167 -10.80 5.72 0.02
C ILE A 167 -12.30 5.66 -0.26
N GLY A 168 -12.75 4.61 -0.97
CA GLY A 168 -14.17 4.40 -1.27
C GLY A 168 -15.01 4.15 -0.02
N ALA A 169 -14.52 3.36 0.94
CA ALA A 169 -15.21 3.11 2.20
C ALA A 169 -15.30 4.38 3.07
N LEU A 170 -14.24 5.19 3.10
CA LEU A 170 -14.22 6.46 3.82
C LEU A 170 -15.20 7.49 3.24
N SER A 171 -15.56 7.40 1.95
CA SER A 171 -16.65 8.21 1.39
C SER A 171 -18.03 7.85 1.98
N CYS A 172 -18.16 6.63 2.50
CA CYS A 172 -19.30 6.12 3.27
C CYS A 172 -18.94 5.91 4.74
N GLY A 173 -18.16 6.83 5.32
CA GLY A 173 -17.56 6.72 6.65
C GLY A 173 -18.54 6.57 7.83
N HIS A 174 -19.84 6.70 7.59
CA HIS A 174 -20.93 6.53 8.57
C HIS A 174 -21.30 5.07 8.85
N ILE A 175 -20.79 4.11 8.07
CA ILE A 175 -20.98 2.67 8.31
C ILE A 175 -19.68 2.00 8.76
N PRO A 176 -19.75 0.94 9.58
CA PRO A 176 -18.58 0.13 9.92
C PRO A 176 -18.10 -0.68 8.71
N ALA A 177 -16.80 -0.90 8.64
CA ALA A 177 -16.20 -1.73 7.61
C ALA A 177 -15.06 -2.60 8.15
N ILE A 178 -14.93 -3.82 7.63
CA ILE A 178 -13.83 -4.74 7.93
C ILE A 178 -13.17 -5.15 6.61
N PHE A 179 -11.85 -5.08 6.55
CA PHE A 179 -11.08 -5.60 5.44
C PHE A 179 -10.86 -7.11 5.60
N VAL A 180 -11.02 -7.84 4.49
CA VAL A 180 -10.89 -9.30 4.46
C VAL A 180 -9.78 -9.66 3.46
N PRO A 181 -8.57 -10.03 3.94
CA PRO A 181 -7.46 -10.38 3.07
C PRO A 181 -7.58 -11.79 2.50
N ALA A 182 -7.03 -12.01 1.30
CA ALA A 182 -6.87 -13.34 0.71
C ALA A 182 -5.64 -14.08 1.26
N GLY A 183 -4.60 -13.34 1.60
CA GLY A 183 -3.32 -13.87 2.08
C GLY A 183 -2.27 -14.09 0.98
N PRO A 184 -1.01 -14.33 1.36
CA PRO A 184 0.07 -14.61 0.43
C PRO A 184 -0.03 -16.04 -0.13
N MET A 185 0.51 -16.27 -1.33
CA MET A 185 0.78 -17.62 -1.81
C MET A 185 1.82 -18.30 -0.91
N THR A 186 1.92 -19.62 -0.97
CA THR A 186 2.98 -20.36 -0.27
C THR A 186 4.35 -20.04 -0.87
N SER A 187 5.43 -20.27 -0.12
CA SER A 187 6.78 -20.03 -0.60
C SER A 187 7.12 -20.94 -1.77
N GLY A 188 7.64 -20.35 -2.85
CA GLY A 188 8.16 -21.05 -4.03
C GLY A 188 9.68 -21.19 -3.97
N ILE A 189 10.34 -21.11 -5.14
CA ILE A 189 11.80 -21.09 -5.18
C ILE A 189 12.37 -19.87 -4.45
N GLY A 190 13.54 -20.05 -3.83
CA GLY A 190 14.16 -19.00 -3.02
C GLY A 190 14.54 -17.75 -3.83
N ASN A 191 14.43 -16.59 -3.20
CA ASN A 191 14.72 -15.28 -3.83
C ASN A 191 16.14 -15.20 -4.42
N LYS A 192 17.13 -15.85 -3.78
CA LYS A 192 18.51 -15.90 -4.26
C LYS A 192 18.62 -16.66 -5.59
N GLU A 193 17.93 -17.77 -5.73
CA GLU A 193 17.92 -18.59 -6.94
C GLU A 193 17.22 -17.84 -8.08
N LYS A 194 16.06 -17.25 -7.81
CA LYS A 194 15.35 -16.40 -8.77
C LYS A 194 16.20 -15.24 -9.28
N ALA A 195 16.85 -14.51 -8.37
CA ALA A 195 17.74 -13.40 -8.73
C ALA A 195 18.91 -13.88 -9.61
N ARG A 196 19.50 -15.03 -9.28
CA ARG A 196 20.57 -15.65 -10.07
C ARG A 196 20.12 -16.02 -11.49
N THR A 197 18.91 -16.57 -11.64
CA THR A 197 18.38 -16.93 -12.97
C THR A 197 18.12 -15.67 -13.80
N ARG A 198 17.56 -14.61 -13.23
CA ARG A 198 17.38 -13.30 -13.89
C ARG A 198 18.70 -12.69 -14.34
N GLN A 199 19.73 -12.74 -13.48
CA GLN A 199 21.06 -12.25 -13.83
C GLN A 199 21.67 -13.05 -14.98
N ARG A 200 21.61 -14.39 -14.94
CA ARG A 200 22.10 -15.24 -16.02
C ARG A 200 21.37 -15.01 -17.35
N PHE A 201 20.07 -14.72 -17.29
CA PHE A 201 19.31 -14.35 -18.47
C PHE A 201 19.75 -12.99 -19.04
N ALA A 202 19.93 -11.97 -18.19
CA ALA A 202 20.44 -10.66 -18.61
C ALA A 202 21.86 -10.73 -19.21
N GLU A 203 22.66 -11.70 -18.76
CA GLU A 203 24.01 -11.98 -19.30
C GLU A 203 23.99 -12.88 -20.56
N GLY A 204 22.80 -13.27 -21.05
CA GLY A 204 22.67 -14.18 -22.20
C GLY A 204 23.08 -15.64 -21.95
N LYS A 205 23.27 -16.04 -20.67
CA LYS A 205 23.75 -17.38 -20.29
C LYS A 205 22.63 -18.42 -20.19
N VAL A 206 21.37 -18.01 -20.14
CA VAL A 206 20.18 -18.86 -20.17
C VAL A 206 19.12 -18.27 -21.09
N GLY A 207 18.28 -19.13 -21.68
CA GLY A 207 17.20 -18.71 -22.57
C GLY A 207 15.92 -18.31 -21.83
N ARG A 208 14.93 -17.85 -22.61
CA ARG A 208 13.61 -17.41 -22.10
C ARG A 208 12.88 -18.53 -21.34
N ASP A 209 12.96 -19.77 -21.81
CA ASP A 209 12.25 -20.90 -21.18
C ASP A 209 12.74 -21.16 -19.76
N ALA A 210 14.05 -21.15 -19.53
CA ALA A 210 14.63 -21.30 -18.20
C ALA A 210 14.27 -20.13 -17.27
N LEU A 211 14.17 -18.91 -17.80
CA LEU A 211 13.69 -17.77 -17.03
C LEU A 211 12.22 -17.94 -16.67
N LEU A 212 11.36 -18.31 -17.63
CA LEU A 212 9.92 -18.51 -17.40
C LEU A 212 9.68 -19.62 -16.37
N GLU A 213 10.40 -20.74 -16.45
CA GLU A 213 10.30 -21.84 -15.47
C GLU A 213 10.66 -21.35 -14.06
N SER A 214 11.74 -20.58 -13.91
CA SER A 214 12.13 -19.98 -12.64
C SER A 214 11.07 -19.00 -12.11
N GLU A 215 10.49 -18.16 -12.96
CA GLU A 215 9.42 -17.23 -12.56
C GLU A 215 8.14 -17.99 -12.17
N MET A 216 7.75 -19.02 -12.90
CA MET A 216 6.60 -19.88 -12.56
C MET A 216 6.82 -20.63 -11.25
N GLY A 217 8.05 -21.06 -10.95
CA GLY A 217 8.39 -21.66 -9.64
C GLY A 217 8.34 -20.67 -8.48
N SER A 218 8.39 -19.37 -8.75
CA SER A 218 8.26 -18.30 -7.74
C SER A 218 6.83 -17.82 -7.57
N TYR A 219 6.04 -17.80 -8.66
CA TYR A 219 4.63 -17.36 -8.70
C TYR A 219 3.76 -18.56 -9.11
N HIS A 220 3.60 -19.52 -8.21
CA HIS A 220 3.13 -20.86 -8.54
C HIS A 220 1.69 -21.16 -8.09
N SER A 221 1.04 -20.27 -7.33
CA SER A 221 -0.30 -20.53 -6.78
C SER A 221 -1.10 -19.24 -6.55
N PRO A 222 -2.43 -19.32 -6.32
CA PRO A 222 -3.22 -18.18 -5.88
C PRO A 222 -2.71 -17.57 -4.57
N GLY A 223 -2.82 -16.24 -4.46
CA GLY A 223 -2.36 -15.46 -3.30
C GLY A 223 -1.48 -14.28 -3.73
N THR A 224 -1.16 -13.37 -2.80
CA THR A 224 -0.22 -12.29 -3.08
C THR A 224 1.20 -12.83 -3.30
N CYS A 225 2.01 -12.09 -4.04
CA CYS A 225 3.45 -12.38 -4.14
C CYS A 225 4.07 -12.48 -2.74
N THR A 226 5.07 -13.35 -2.55
CA THR A 226 5.67 -13.61 -1.24
C THR A 226 6.72 -12.58 -0.82
N PHE A 227 7.25 -11.76 -1.73
CA PHE A 227 8.15 -10.67 -1.36
C PHE A 227 7.41 -9.55 -0.60
N TYR A 228 8.14 -8.80 0.24
CA TYR A 228 7.55 -7.73 1.05
C TYR A 228 7.51 -6.41 0.28
N GLY A 229 6.68 -6.37 -0.76
CA GLY A 229 6.37 -5.19 -1.56
C GLY A 229 5.09 -4.49 -1.07
N THR A 230 4.51 -3.66 -1.95
CA THR A 230 3.32 -2.85 -1.63
C THR A 230 2.11 -3.70 -1.27
N ALA A 231 1.92 -4.86 -1.91
CA ALA A 231 0.82 -5.77 -1.61
C ALA A 231 0.82 -6.22 -0.14
N ASN A 232 1.93 -6.77 0.34
CA ASN A 232 2.01 -7.28 1.71
C ASN A 232 2.13 -6.18 2.77
N SER A 233 2.80 -5.07 2.47
CA SER A 233 2.82 -3.93 3.39
C SER A 233 1.47 -3.21 3.48
N ASN A 234 0.60 -3.27 2.46
CA ASN A 234 -0.81 -2.89 2.61
C ASN A 234 -1.53 -3.73 3.67
N GLN A 235 -1.36 -5.05 3.63
CA GLN A 235 -2.01 -5.94 4.60
C GLN A 235 -1.53 -5.66 6.03
N MET A 236 -0.22 -5.46 6.20
CA MET A 236 0.37 -5.02 7.47
C MET A 236 -0.26 -3.72 7.95
N MET A 237 -0.37 -2.69 7.09
CA MET A 237 -0.97 -1.41 7.48
C MET A 237 -2.44 -1.55 7.89
N MET A 238 -3.24 -2.36 7.18
CA MET A 238 -4.64 -2.59 7.56
C MET A 238 -4.75 -3.23 8.94
N GLU A 239 -3.81 -4.08 9.31
CA GLU A 239 -3.75 -4.67 10.65
C GLU A 239 -3.29 -3.65 11.70
N MET A 240 -2.24 -2.86 11.41
CA MET A 240 -1.76 -1.78 12.28
C MET A 240 -2.80 -0.67 12.51
N MET A 241 -3.69 -0.46 11.54
CA MET A 241 -4.81 0.49 11.64
C MET A 241 -6.04 -0.12 12.33
N GLY A 242 -6.03 -1.40 12.65
CA GLY A 242 -7.13 -2.09 13.30
C GLY A 242 -8.35 -2.36 12.43
N VAL A 243 -8.22 -2.42 11.09
CA VAL A 243 -9.31 -2.71 10.14
C VAL A 243 -9.35 -4.14 9.63
N HIS A 244 -8.30 -4.96 9.88
CA HIS A 244 -8.32 -6.42 9.80
C HIS A 244 -8.72 -7.04 11.14
N LEU A 245 -9.11 -8.31 11.16
CA LEU A 245 -9.04 -9.11 12.38
C LEU A 245 -7.57 -9.33 12.78
N PRO A 246 -7.27 -9.50 14.09
CA PRO A 246 -5.91 -9.73 14.56
C PRO A 246 -5.24 -10.90 13.85
N ALA A 247 -4.00 -10.70 13.43
CA ALA A 247 -3.15 -11.66 12.72
C ALA A 247 -3.72 -12.21 11.40
N ALA A 248 -4.73 -11.54 10.80
CA ALA A 248 -5.36 -12.03 9.58
C ALA A 248 -4.51 -11.86 8.32
N ALA A 249 -3.50 -11.00 8.31
CA ALA A 249 -2.79 -10.56 7.11
C ALA A 249 -2.13 -11.70 6.31
N PHE A 250 -1.44 -12.64 6.96
CA PHE A 250 -0.47 -13.52 6.30
C PHE A 250 -0.81 -15.03 6.33
N PHE A 251 -2.06 -15.40 6.54
CA PHE A 251 -2.49 -16.78 6.33
C PHE A 251 -2.73 -17.06 4.84
N ASN A 252 -2.21 -18.17 4.34
CA ASN A 252 -2.33 -18.54 2.94
C ASN A 252 -3.79 -18.80 2.53
N PRO A 253 -4.15 -18.55 1.25
CA PRO A 253 -5.46 -18.89 0.70
C PRO A 253 -5.74 -20.41 0.78
N HIS A 254 -7.01 -20.75 0.68
CA HIS A 254 -7.49 -22.15 0.64
C HIS A 254 -7.07 -23.01 1.86
N THR A 255 -6.76 -22.37 2.99
CA THR A 255 -6.49 -23.06 4.25
C THR A 255 -7.70 -22.97 5.18
N PRO A 256 -7.91 -23.98 6.07
CA PRO A 256 -8.99 -23.91 7.07
C PRO A 256 -8.93 -22.64 7.94
N MET A 257 -7.73 -22.16 8.25
CA MET A 257 -7.55 -20.93 9.01
C MET A 257 -8.03 -19.70 8.23
N ARG A 258 -7.73 -19.60 6.94
CA ARG A 258 -8.20 -18.50 6.08
C ARG A 258 -9.73 -18.48 6.00
N GLU A 259 -10.36 -19.65 5.83
CA GLU A 259 -11.82 -19.77 5.85
C GLU A 259 -12.39 -19.32 7.20
N ALA A 260 -11.83 -19.80 8.31
CA ALA A 260 -12.27 -19.43 9.65
C ALA A 260 -12.17 -17.92 9.93
N LEU A 261 -11.07 -17.28 9.52
CA LEU A 261 -10.89 -15.82 9.64
C LEU A 261 -11.88 -15.05 8.76
N THR A 262 -12.19 -15.53 7.55
CA THR A 262 -13.18 -14.91 6.66
C THR A 262 -14.58 -14.97 7.29
N ARG A 263 -14.98 -16.11 7.83
CA ARG A 263 -16.24 -16.28 8.57
C ARG A 263 -16.27 -15.39 9.82
N ALA A 264 -15.19 -15.36 10.59
CA ALA A 264 -15.10 -14.53 11.79
C ALA A 264 -15.24 -13.03 11.50
N ALA A 265 -14.77 -12.55 10.35
CA ALA A 265 -14.98 -11.16 9.94
C ALA A 265 -16.47 -10.87 9.70
N ALA A 266 -17.19 -11.77 9.04
CA ALA A 266 -18.65 -11.64 8.83
C ALA A 266 -19.42 -11.70 10.15
N ALA A 267 -19.09 -12.63 11.04
CA ALA A 267 -19.66 -12.75 12.38
C ALA A 267 -19.41 -11.47 13.19
N ARG A 268 -18.17 -10.99 13.25
CA ARG A 268 -17.79 -9.78 13.99
C ARG A 268 -18.53 -8.53 13.50
N LEU A 269 -18.66 -8.35 12.18
CA LEU A 269 -19.39 -7.22 11.62
C LEU A 269 -20.89 -7.32 11.93
N SER A 270 -21.50 -8.50 11.76
CA SER A 270 -22.92 -8.75 12.06
C SER A 270 -23.26 -8.45 13.50
N ASP A 271 -22.52 -9.02 14.44
CA ASP A 271 -22.73 -8.84 15.87
C ASP A 271 -22.36 -7.42 16.32
N GLY A 272 -21.31 -6.85 15.74
CA GLY A 272 -20.86 -5.49 16.02
C GLY A 272 -21.88 -4.43 15.68
N ILE A 273 -22.60 -4.59 14.57
CA ILE A 273 -23.69 -3.70 14.18
C ILE A 273 -24.90 -3.86 15.13
N LYS A 274 -25.34 -5.09 15.37
CA LYS A 274 -26.49 -5.37 16.27
C LYS A 274 -26.27 -4.85 17.68
N ASN A 275 -25.07 -5.08 18.22
CA ASN A 275 -24.70 -4.72 19.59
C ASN A 275 -24.10 -3.32 19.71
N ARG A 276 -23.94 -2.60 18.60
CA ARG A 276 -23.29 -1.28 18.53
C ARG A 276 -21.87 -1.28 19.14
N SER A 277 -21.16 -2.38 18.96
CA SER A 277 -19.81 -2.58 19.50
C SER A 277 -18.70 -2.40 18.45
N ILE A 278 -19.04 -1.94 17.26
CA ILE A 278 -18.12 -1.53 16.21
C ILE A 278 -18.49 -0.12 15.74
N LYS A 279 -17.50 0.75 15.64
CA LYS A 279 -17.71 2.13 15.18
C LYS A 279 -17.79 2.23 13.67
N PRO A 280 -18.48 3.24 13.12
CA PRO A 280 -18.32 3.63 11.72
C PRO A 280 -16.84 3.82 11.36
N ILE A 281 -16.45 3.40 10.15
CA ILE A 281 -15.03 3.42 9.74
C ILE A 281 -14.44 4.84 9.78
N GLY A 282 -15.25 5.86 9.47
CA GLY A 282 -14.83 7.25 9.51
C GLY A 282 -14.54 7.77 10.93
N GLU A 283 -15.21 7.25 11.96
CA GLU A 283 -14.91 7.58 13.36
C GLU A 283 -13.79 6.70 13.94
N MET A 284 -13.75 5.43 13.55
CA MET A 284 -12.79 4.46 14.05
C MET A 284 -11.37 4.84 13.68
N LEU A 285 -11.15 5.27 12.42
CA LEU A 285 -9.85 5.69 11.95
C LEU A 285 -9.56 7.13 12.35
N SER A 286 -8.60 7.29 13.23
CA SER A 286 -8.09 8.58 13.71
C SER A 286 -6.68 8.84 13.17
N GLU A 287 -6.14 10.03 13.42
CA GLU A 287 -4.76 10.39 13.12
C GLU A 287 -3.77 9.37 13.72
N LYS A 288 -4.05 8.88 14.94
CA LYS A 288 -3.25 7.83 15.60
C LYS A 288 -3.27 6.50 14.84
N SER A 289 -4.39 6.14 14.23
CA SER A 289 -4.49 4.94 13.39
C SER A 289 -3.58 5.04 12.17
N PHE A 290 -3.52 6.21 11.52
CA PHE A 290 -2.62 6.46 10.40
C PHE A 290 -1.15 6.52 10.83
N VAL A 291 -0.86 7.10 12.00
CA VAL A 291 0.49 7.09 12.60
C VAL A 291 0.92 5.64 12.88
N ASN A 292 0.05 4.79 13.42
CA ASN A 292 0.33 3.37 13.62
C ASN A 292 0.69 2.66 12.29
N ALA A 293 0.00 3.01 11.18
CA ALA A 293 0.36 2.48 9.87
C ALA A 293 1.76 2.92 9.43
N ILE A 294 2.16 4.18 9.66
CA ILE A 294 3.52 4.66 9.37
C ILE A 294 4.54 3.91 10.22
N ILE A 295 4.27 3.73 11.51
CA ILE A 295 5.14 2.98 12.43
C ILE A 295 5.35 1.55 11.94
N GLY A 296 4.27 0.86 11.59
CA GLY A 296 4.34 -0.48 11.01
C GLY A 296 5.16 -0.52 9.72
N LEU A 297 4.99 0.50 8.86
CA LEU A 297 5.76 0.63 7.63
C LEU A 297 7.26 0.74 7.90
N MET A 298 7.67 1.51 8.91
CA MET A 298 9.07 1.69 9.33
C MET A 298 9.62 0.42 10.00
N ALA A 299 8.90 -0.13 10.97
CA ALA A 299 9.33 -1.33 11.69
C ALA A 299 9.50 -2.56 10.79
N THR A 300 8.78 -2.59 9.67
CA THR A 300 8.79 -3.71 8.73
C THR A 300 9.56 -3.43 7.43
N GLY A 301 10.06 -2.22 7.23
CA GLY A 301 10.75 -1.83 6.00
C GLY A 301 9.87 -1.99 4.76
N GLY A 302 8.62 -1.57 4.84
CA GLY A 302 7.63 -1.72 3.78
C GLY A 302 7.91 -0.87 2.55
N SER A 303 6.96 -0.85 1.61
CA SER A 303 7.10 -0.16 0.33
C SER A 303 7.05 1.36 0.46
N THR A 304 7.95 2.06 -0.24
CA THR A 304 7.91 3.53 -0.37
C THR A 304 6.66 4.04 -1.09
N ASN A 305 5.96 3.23 -1.87
CA ASN A 305 4.71 3.65 -2.53
C ASN A 305 3.64 4.08 -1.51
N HIS A 306 3.75 3.66 -0.25
CA HIS A 306 2.85 4.11 0.80
C HIS A 306 3.03 5.56 1.22
N THR A 307 4.17 6.21 0.93
CA THR A 307 4.31 7.67 1.11
C THR A 307 3.35 8.45 0.20
N MET A 308 2.79 7.80 -0.79
CA MET A 308 1.73 8.33 -1.67
C MET A 308 0.36 7.73 -1.31
N HIS A 309 0.25 6.40 -1.18
CA HIS A 309 -1.05 5.75 -0.96
C HIS A 309 -1.64 6.01 0.42
N LEU A 310 -0.83 6.00 1.49
CA LEU A 310 -1.30 6.29 2.84
C LEU A 310 -1.71 7.76 2.98
N VAL A 311 -0.99 8.68 2.31
CA VAL A 311 -1.37 10.10 2.22
C VAL A 311 -2.74 10.25 1.55
N ALA A 312 -2.99 9.52 0.45
CA ALA A 312 -4.29 9.54 -0.23
C ALA A 312 -5.43 9.00 0.65
N MET A 313 -5.19 7.88 1.35
CA MET A 313 -6.17 7.32 2.29
C MET A 313 -6.48 8.26 3.45
N ALA A 314 -5.45 8.89 4.03
CA ALA A 314 -5.60 9.86 5.12
C ALA A 314 -6.43 11.08 4.68
N ARG A 315 -6.16 11.62 3.50
CA ARG A 315 -6.95 12.73 2.94
C ARG A 315 -8.43 12.38 2.77
N ALA A 316 -8.75 11.16 2.36
CA ALA A 316 -10.14 10.71 2.27
C ALA A 316 -10.86 10.69 3.64
N ALA A 317 -10.11 10.63 4.75
CA ALA A 317 -10.61 10.76 6.12
C ALA A 317 -10.53 12.20 6.66
N GLY A 318 -10.15 13.18 5.84
CA GLY A 318 -9.91 14.56 6.27
C GLY A 318 -8.62 14.74 7.08
N ILE A 319 -7.68 13.81 7.00
CA ILE A 319 -6.40 13.81 7.73
C ILE A 319 -5.27 14.18 6.76
N ILE A 320 -4.42 15.11 7.16
CA ILE A 320 -3.31 15.60 6.32
C ILE A 320 -1.99 15.04 6.83
N LEU A 321 -1.43 14.10 6.08
CA LEU A 321 -0.06 13.60 6.24
C LEU A 321 0.86 14.28 5.23
N ASN A 322 2.12 14.47 5.58
CA ASN A 322 3.18 14.87 4.66
C ASN A 322 4.44 13.99 4.84
N TRP A 323 5.40 14.10 3.95
CA TRP A 323 6.58 13.24 3.98
C TRP A 323 7.48 13.47 5.18
N ASP A 324 7.50 14.69 5.75
CA ASP A 324 8.28 14.96 6.97
C ASP A 324 7.77 14.14 8.18
N ASP A 325 6.47 13.80 8.21
CA ASP A 325 5.92 12.92 9.25
C ASP A 325 6.50 11.50 9.15
N PHE A 326 6.68 11.00 7.91
CA PHE A 326 7.28 9.69 7.66
C PHE A 326 8.78 9.69 8.01
N ASP A 327 9.51 10.74 7.66
CA ASP A 327 10.95 10.89 7.94
C ASP A 327 11.22 10.95 9.45
N ASP A 328 10.46 11.76 10.17
CA ASP A 328 10.57 11.90 11.62
C ASP A 328 10.24 10.59 12.37
N ILE A 329 9.19 9.87 11.94
CA ILE A 329 8.84 8.56 12.52
C ILE A 329 9.89 7.52 12.14
N SER A 330 10.41 7.54 10.91
CA SER A 330 11.49 6.64 10.48
C SER A 330 12.74 6.77 11.34
N ALA A 331 13.06 7.98 11.80
CA ALA A 331 14.25 8.23 12.61
C ALA A 331 14.21 7.57 14.01
N ILE A 332 13.03 7.21 14.50
CA ILE A 332 12.84 6.67 15.88
C ILE A 332 12.31 5.24 15.93
N VAL A 333 11.73 4.74 14.84
CA VAL A 333 11.16 3.39 14.79
C VAL A 333 12.20 2.42 14.23
N PRO A 334 12.64 1.42 15.00
CA PRO A 334 13.65 0.47 14.57
C PRO A 334 13.12 -0.51 13.52
N LEU A 335 13.99 -0.98 12.63
CA LEU A 335 13.68 -2.04 11.66
C LEU A 335 13.75 -3.40 12.34
N LEU A 336 12.60 -4.08 12.45
CA LEU A 336 12.45 -5.34 13.19
C LEU A 336 12.45 -6.57 12.28
N ILE A 337 12.17 -6.41 10.96
CA ILE A 337 12.10 -7.55 10.04
C ILE A 337 13.08 -7.44 8.87
N ARG A 338 13.55 -8.60 8.41
CA ARG A 338 14.48 -8.70 7.29
C ARG A 338 13.97 -9.71 6.26
N VAL A 339 13.00 -9.28 5.46
CA VAL A 339 12.41 -10.03 4.34
C VAL A 339 12.77 -9.35 3.02
N TYR A 340 12.71 -10.09 1.90
CA TYR A 340 13.04 -9.54 0.60
C TYR A 340 12.19 -8.31 0.24
N PRO A 341 12.77 -7.15 -0.16
CA PRO A 341 14.15 -6.95 -0.65
C PRO A 341 15.22 -6.66 0.43
N ASN A 342 14.87 -6.47 1.69
CA ASN A 342 15.83 -6.17 2.76
C ASN A 342 16.63 -7.42 3.20
N GLY A 343 16.11 -8.62 2.95
CA GLY A 343 16.71 -9.92 3.27
C GLY A 343 16.42 -10.96 2.19
N GLN A 344 16.63 -12.24 2.51
CA GLN A 344 16.38 -13.36 1.59
C GLN A 344 15.06 -14.08 1.86
N ALA A 345 14.56 -14.02 3.09
CA ALA A 345 13.29 -14.61 3.52
C ALA A 345 12.10 -13.95 2.82
N ASP A 346 10.97 -14.61 2.82
CA ASP A 346 9.69 -14.08 2.35
C ASP A 346 8.68 -13.87 3.49
N VAL A 347 7.46 -13.44 3.18
CA VAL A 347 6.44 -13.14 4.19
C VAL A 347 5.94 -14.37 4.96
N ASN A 348 6.02 -15.57 4.38
CA ASN A 348 5.66 -16.81 5.09
C ASN A 348 6.68 -17.14 6.17
N HIS A 349 7.98 -16.89 5.90
CA HIS A 349 9.04 -17.02 6.93
C HIS A 349 8.84 -15.98 8.05
N PHE A 350 8.47 -14.76 7.70
CA PHE A 350 8.14 -13.73 8.68
C PHE A 350 6.95 -14.14 9.56
N ALA A 351 5.87 -14.61 8.95
CA ALA A 351 4.70 -15.09 9.70
C ALA A 351 5.08 -16.27 10.63
N ALA A 352 5.90 -17.21 10.15
CA ALA A 352 6.39 -18.35 10.94
C ALA A 352 7.32 -17.93 12.09
N ALA A 353 8.11 -16.85 11.92
CA ALA A 353 9.00 -16.34 12.95
C ALA A 353 8.28 -15.68 14.14
N GLY A 354 7.01 -15.30 13.98
CA GLY A 354 6.18 -14.64 15.00
C GLY A 354 5.23 -13.59 14.42
N GLY A 355 5.47 -13.15 13.18
CA GLY A 355 4.57 -12.29 12.40
C GLY A 355 4.25 -10.93 13.03
N LEU A 356 3.14 -10.36 12.60
CA LEU A 356 2.69 -9.04 13.09
C LEU A 356 2.35 -9.01 14.57
N PRO A 357 1.76 -10.04 15.19
CA PRO A 357 1.49 -10.01 16.63
C PRO A 357 2.74 -9.79 17.47
N PHE A 358 3.87 -10.40 17.10
CA PHE A 358 5.16 -10.15 17.73
C PHE A 358 5.60 -8.69 17.53
N VAL A 359 5.56 -8.18 16.30
CA VAL A 359 5.96 -6.79 16.00
C VAL A 359 5.12 -5.78 16.78
N ILE A 360 3.79 -5.96 16.83
CA ILE A 360 2.87 -5.06 17.54
C ILE A 360 3.19 -5.05 19.03
N ARG A 361 3.43 -6.22 19.65
CA ARG A 361 3.80 -6.29 21.05
C ARG A 361 5.12 -5.57 21.32
N GLU A 362 6.17 -5.84 20.54
CA GLU A 362 7.47 -5.17 20.67
C GLU A 362 7.37 -3.64 20.59
N LEU A 363 6.54 -3.14 19.66
CA LEU A 363 6.31 -1.71 19.51
C LEU A 363 5.50 -1.10 20.66
N LEU A 364 4.52 -1.81 21.21
CA LEU A 364 3.77 -1.40 22.40
C LEU A 364 4.69 -1.35 23.62
N ASP A 365 5.48 -2.39 23.85
CA ASP A 365 6.41 -2.49 24.98
C ASP A 365 7.50 -1.40 24.91
N ALA A 366 7.94 -1.06 23.70
CA ALA A 366 8.87 0.04 23.45
C ALA A 366 8.22 1.44 23.50
N SER A 367 6.91 1.55 23.73
CA SER A 367 6.14 2.82 23.68
C SER A 367 6.19 3.52 22.31
N LEU A 368 6.34 2.77 21.26
CA LEU A 368 6.42 3.22 19.87
C LEU A 368 5.12 2.99 19.08
N LEU A 369 4.02 2.62 19.71
CA LEU A 369 2.73 2.40 19.06
C LEU A 369 1.60 3.00 19.90
N HIS A 370 0.64 3.68 19.26
CA HIS A 370 -0.57 4.15 19.95
C HIS A 370 -1.49 2.99 20.25
N ASP A 371 -1.79 2.78 21.54
CA ASP A 371 -2.77 1.80 22.02
C ASP A 371 -4.17 2.41 22.22
N ASP A 372 -4.30 3.71 22.26
CA ASP A 372 -5.54 4.41 22.50
C ASP A 372 -6.36 4.66 21.20
N VAL A 373 -6.37 3.67 20.30
CA VAL A 373 -7.09 3.65 19.03
C VAL A 373 -8.30 2.74 19.08
N ASP A 374 -9.31 3.01 18.24
CA ASP A 374 -10.43 2.10 18.02
C ASP A 374 -10.11 1.13 16.87
N THR A 375 -10.59 -0.11 17.00
CA THR A 375 -10.36 -1.17 16.01
C THR A 375 -11.62 -1.95 15.74
N VAL A 376 -11.63 -2.78 14.72
CA VAL A 376 -12.78 -3.66 14.43
C VAL A 376 -13.11 -4.66 15.54
N VAL A 377 -12.15 -4.95 16.42
CA VAL A 377 -12.38 -5.88 17.56
C VAL A 377 -12.61 -5.17 18.90
N GLY A 378 -12.47 -3.85 18.94
CA GLY A 378 -12.65 -3.04 20.15
C GLY A 378 -11.61 -1.94 20.27
N ARG A 379 -11.40 -1.42 21.48
CA ARG A 379 -10.43 -0.37 21.74
C ARG A 379 -9.07 -0.97 22.13
N GLY A 380 -8.01 -0.43 21.56
CA GLY A 380 -6.62 -0.78 21.84
C GLY A 380 -6.05 -1.82 20.88
N MET A 381 -4.72 -1.89 20.85
CA MET A 381 -3.96 -2.82 20.02
C MET A 381 -3.64 -4.14 20.74
N GLY A 382 -4.04 -4.30 22.00
CA GLY A 382 -3.74 -5.51 22.79
C GLY A 382 -4.25 -6.80 22.16
N ALA A 383 -5.43 -6.82 21.51
CA ALA A 383 -5.92 -7.99 20.79
C ALA A 383 -5.03 -8.36 19.59
N TYR A 384 -4.29 -7.42 19.04
CA TYR A 384 -3.39 -7.64 17.89
C TYR A 384 -2.02 -8.21 18.28
N THR A 385 -1.76 -8.41 19.57
CA THR A 385 -0.60 -9.17 20.07
C THR A 385 -0.86 -10.67 20.15
N GLN A 386 -2.06 -11.12 19.74
CA GLN A 386 -2.48 -12.52 19.77
C GLN A 386 -2.47 -13.16 18.38
N GLU A 387 -2.18 -14.45 18.32
CA GLU A 387 -2.23 -15.26 17.10
C GLU A 387 -3.45 -16.18 17.10
N PRO A 388 -4.14 -16.38 15.95
CA PRO A 388 -5.27 -17.27 15.86
C PRO A 388 -4.83 -18.73 15.73
N PHE A 389 -5.63 -19.63 16.26
CA PHE A 389 -5.47 -21.09 16.11
C PHE A 389 -6.84 -21.78 16.03
N LEU A 390 -6.85 -23.02 15.54
CA LEU A 390 -8.07 -23.82 15.42
C LEU A 390 -8.07 -24.95 16.41
N ILE A 391 -9.16 -25.06 17.19
CA ILE A 391 -9.47 -26.26 18.00
C ILE A 391 -10.81 -26.79 17.50
N GLU A 392 -10.83 -28.04 17.05
CA GLU A 392 -12.03 -28.72 16.53
C GLU A 392 -12.77 -27.85 15.48
N GLY A 393 -12.02 -27.18 14.61
CA GLY A 393 -12.55 -26.27 13.59
C GLY A 393 -13.05 -24.91 14.11
N ARG A 394 -12.92 -24.63 15.40
CA ARG A 394 -13.31 -23.35 16.02
C ARG A 394 -12.12 -22.42 16.14
N LEU A 395 -12.28 -21.21 15.66
CA LEU A 395 -11.26 -20.16 15.76
C LEU A 395 -11.16 -19.63 17.20
N LYS A 396 -9.93 -19.58 17.70
CA LYS A 396 -9.57 -18.96 18.98
C LYS A 396 -8.30 -18.17 18.81
N TRP A 397 -7.99 -17.29 19.78
CA TRP A 397 -6.75 -16.53 19.85
C TRP A 397 -5.98 -16.90 21.12
N GLN A 398 -4.68 -16.89 21.02
CA GLN A 398 -3.73 -17.07 22.12
C GLN A 398 -2.63 -16.01 22.01
N ASP A 399 -1.89 -15.79 23.09
CA ASP A 399 -0.77 -14.86 23.05
C ASP A 399 0.26 -15.35 22.03
N ALA A 400 0.78 -14.40 21.23
CA ALA A 400 1.84 -14.70 20.29
C ALA A 400 3.13 -15.12 21.01
N VAL A 401 4.03 -15.73 20.26
CA VAL A 401 5.33 -16.20 20.79
C VAL A 401 6.06 -15.09 21.53
N ALA A 402 6.61 -15.44 22.72
CA ALA A 402 7.37 -14.48 23.54
C ALA A 402 8.68 -14.06 22.87
N GLU A 403 9.33 -14.98 22.17
CA GLU A 403 10.59 -14.77 21.45
C GLU A 403 10.42 -15.11 19.97
N SER A 404 11.16 -14.41 19.11
CA SER A 404 11.20 -14.74 17.68
C SER A 404 11.72 -16.17 17.47
N ARG A 405 11.03 -16.92 16.61
CA ARG A 405 11.47 -18.28 16.21
C ARG A 405 12.61 -18.26 15.19
N ASP A 406 12.90 -17.08 14.58
CA ASP A 406 13.98 -16.89 13.61
C ASP A 406 14.50 -15.43 13.68
N THR A 407 15.61 -15.23 14.38
CA THR A 407 16.23 -13.91 14.58
C THR A 407 16.97 -13.38 13.34
N GLU A 408 17.14 -14.19 12.28
CA GLU A 408 17.62 -13.71 10.99
C GLU A 408 16.51 -13.02 10.17
N VAL A 409 15.25 -13.26 10.53
CA VAL A 409 14.06 -12.74 9.86
C VAL A 409 13.32 -11.69 10.70
N LEU A 410 13.20 -11.92 12.01
CA LEU A 410 12.43 -11.10 12.94
C LEU A 410 13.20 -10.92 14.24
N ARG A 411 13.38 -9.67 14.69
CA ARG A 411 14.12 -9.30 15.90
C ARG A 411 13.29 -8.47 16.86
N PRO A 412 13.59 -8.54 18.16
CA PRO A 412 12.98 -7.66 19.15
C PRO A 412 13.44 -6.21 18.98
N ALA A 413 12.66 -5.26 19.49
CA ALA A 413 12.98 -3.84 19.47
C ALA A 413 14.27 -3.50 20.25
N SER A 414 14.67 -4.33 21.20
CA SER A 414 15.92 -4.21 21.96
C SER A 414 17.18 -4.57 21.17
N ALA A 415 17.05 -5.32 20.06
CA ALA A 415 18.15 -5.76 19.20
C ALA A 415 17.76 -5.76 17.70
N PRO A 416 17.34 -4.62 17.15
CA PRO A 416 16.79 -4.52 15.81
C PRO A 416 17.85 -4.76 14.71
N PHE A 417 17.43 -4.90 13.46
CA PHE A 417 18.33 -4.92 12.30
C PHE A 417 18.93 -3.54 11.99
N SER A 418 18.16 -2.47 12.25
CA SER A 418 18.59 -1.07 12.16
C SER A 418 17.91 -0.26 13.28
N PRO A 419 18.57 0.76 13.83
CA PRO A 419 17.94 1.64 14.82
C PRO A 419 16.87 2.56 14.22
N ASP A 420 16.79 2.66 12.92
CA ASP A 420 15.82 3.47 12.17
C ASP A 420 15.06 2.64 11.12
N GLY A 421 13.93 3.18 10.64
CA GLY A 421 13.04 2.55 9.66
C GLY A 421 13.55 2.56 8.22
N GLY A 422 14.65 3.25 7.96
CA GLY A 422 15.30 3.28 6.65
C GLY A 422 14.52 3.98 5.54
N LEU A 423 13.56 4.86 5.86
CA LEU A 423 12.97 5.79 4.92
C LEU A 423 13.52 7.19 5.19
N ARG A 424 13.81 7.94 4.12
CA ARG A 424 14.36 9.28 4.22
C ARG A 424 13.71 10.20 3.18
N VAL A 425 13.45 11.45 3.56
CA VAL A 425 13.09 12.51 2.61
C VAL A 425 14.36 13.09 2.00
N MET A 426 14.39 13.16 0.68
CA MET A 426 15.46 13.78 -0.10
C MET A 426 15.01 15.17 -0.54
N LYS A 427 15.87 16.19 -0.40
CA LYS A 427 15.54 17.58 -0.73
C LYS A 427 16.76 18.37 -1.23
N GLY A 428 16.50 19.31 -2.13
CA GLY A 428 17.49 20.21 -2.70
C GLY A 428 16.92 20.98 -3.89
N ASN A 429 17.80 21.53 -4.74
CA ASN A 429 17.36 22.31 -5.91
C ASN A 429 16.70 21.44 -7.01
N ILE A 430 16.89 20.12 -6.97
CA ILE A 430 16.22 19.16 -7.87
C ILE A 430 14.73 19.00 -7.51
N GLY A 431 14.38 19.14 -6.24
CA GLY A 431 13.03 18.95 -5.71
C GLY A 431 13.02 18.20 -4.39
N ARG A 432 11.84 17.69 -4.01
CA ARG A 432 11.65 16.81 -2.85
C ARG A 432 11.27 15.41 -3.35
N GLY A 433 11.81 14.40 -2.72
CA GLY A 433 11.49 13.01 -3.02
C GLY A 433 11.72 12.12 -1.80
N VAL A 434 11.53 10.82 -1.96
CA VAL A 434 11.74 9.84 -0.90
C VAL A 434 12.71 8.75 -1.33
N ILE A 435 13.43 8.19 -0.37
CA ILE A 435 14.31 7.05 -0.58
C ILE A 435 14.11 6.00 0.51
N LYS A 436 14.21 4.74 0.14
CA LYS A 436 14.34 3.61 1.07
C LYS A 436 15.80 3.20 1.15
N VAL A 437 16.43 3.42 2.30
CA VAL A 437 17.85 3.12 2.51
C VAL A 437 18.09 1.77 3.21
N SER A 438 17.05 1.12 3.75
CA SER A 438 17.17 -0.11 4.53
C SER A 438 17.81 -1.29 3.78
N ALA A 439 17.76 -1.31 2.45
CA ALA A 439 18.41 -2.31 1.60
C ALA A 439 19.63 -1.79 0.84
N VAL A 440 20.00 -0.50 1.02
CA VAL A 440 21.14 0.15 0.36
C VAL A 440 22.37 -0.03 1.23
N LYS A 441 23.45 -0.55 0.63
CA LYS A 441 24.75 -0.70 1.31
C LYS A 441 25.33 0.67 1.67
N ASP A 442 26.00 0.79 2.81
CA ASP A 442 26.49 2.08 3.34
C ASP A 442 27.39 2.84 2.36
N HIS A 443 28.29 2.14 1.63
CA HIS A 443 29.17 2.77 0.64
C HIS A 443 28.45 3.27 -0.63
N CYS A 444 27.16 2.93 -0.82
CA CYS A 444 26.30 3.43 -1.88
C CYS A 444 25.37 4.57 -1.42
N ARG A 445 25.44 4.99 -0.15
CA ARG A 445 24.53 6.00 0.40
C ARG A 445 24.92 7.43 0.09
N ILE A 446 26.17 7.66 -0.31
CA ILE A 446 26.69 8.96 -0.75
C ILE A 446 27.27 8.77 -2.15
N ILE A 447 26.70 9.46 -3.13
CA ILE A 447 27.15 9.43 -4.51
C ILE A 447 27.25 10.88 -5.01
N GLU A 448 28.41 11.23 -5.53
CA GLU A 448 28.62 12.50 -6.23
C GLU A 448 29.19 12.15 -7.62
N ALA A 449 28.33 12.25 -8.63
CA ALA A 449 28.65 11.77 -9.97
C ALA A 449 27.89 12.56 -11.04
N PRO A 450 28.35 12.54 -12.30
CA PRO A 450 27.66 13.18 -13.39
C PRO A 450 26.31 12.53 -13.68
N ALA A 451 25.31 13.35 -13.98
CA ALA A 451 24.00 12.89 -14.45
C ALA A 451 24.08 12.30 -15.85
N ILE A 452 23.33 11.23 -16.10
CA ILE A 452 22.92 10.81 -17.44
C ILE A 452 21.40 10.87 -17.46
N VAL A 453 20.84 11.72 -18.34
CA VAL A 453 19.42 12.07 -18.35
C VAL A 453 18.72 11.31 -19.47
N PHE A 454 17.56 10.73 -19.13
CA PHE A 454 16.65 10.01 -20.01
C PHE A 454 15.22 10.49 -19.81
N ASP A 455 14.42 10.50 -20.86
CA ASP A 455 13.00 10.88 -20.80
C ASP A 455 12.06 9.65 -20.82
N ASP A 456 12.58 8.46 -21.09
CA ASP A 456 11.87 7.18 -21.02
C ASP A 456 12.79 6.08 -20.44
N GLN A 457 12.19 5.18 -19.63
CA GLN A 457 12.91 4.02 -19.08
C GLN A 457 13.49 3.09 -20.15
N LYS A 458 12.88 3.02 -21.35
CA LYS A 458 13.37 2.18 -22.46
C LYS A 458 14.71 2.66 -22.99
N GLU A 459 14.96 3.96 -22.93
CA GLU A 459 16.26 4.54 -23.33
C GLU A 459 17.38 4.08 -22.41
N VAL A 460 17.13 3.98 -21.10
CA VAL A 460 18.10 3.46 -20.12
C VAL A 460 18.47 2.01 -20.45
N LEU A 461 17.46 1.17 -20.75
CA LEU A 461 17.69 -0.24 -21.11
C LEU A 461 18.51 -0.36 -22.39
N ALA A 462 18.19 0.41 -23.41
CA ALA A 462 18.92 0.44 -24.67
C ALA A 462 20.37 0.93 -24.49
N ALA A 463 20.61 1.95 -23.67
CA ALA A 463 21.94 2.45 -23.35
C ALA A 463 22.78 1.40 -22.58
N PHE A 464 22.14 0.66 -21.65
CA PHE A 464 22.80 -0.45 -20.95
C PHE A 464 23.19 -1.57 -21.91
N GLU A 465 22.31 -1.98 -22.83
CA GLU A 465 22.58 -3.01 -23.84
C GLU A 465 23.74 -2.63 -24.78
N ARG A 466 23.88 -1.32 -25.09
CA ARG A 466 25.00 -0.81 -25.89
C ARG A 466 26.31 -0.63 -25.09
N GLY A 467 26.31 -0.89 -23.76
CA GLY A 467 27.50 -0.73 -22.91
C GLY A 467 27.88 0.72 -22.61
N GLU A 468 26.98 1.68 -22.82
CA GLU A 468 27.25 3.11 -22.67
C GLU A 468 27.25 3.60 -21.20
N LEU A 469 26.80 2.73 -20.26
CA LEU A 469 26.63 3.07 -18.85
C LEU A 469 27.73 2.53 -17.92
N GLU A 470 28.85 2.01 -18.45
CA GLU A 470 29.95 1.45 -17.64
C GLU A 470 30.81 2.56 -17.03
N ARG A 471 30.27 3.31 -16.08
CA ARG A 471 30.92 4.41 -15.34
C ARG A 471 30.14 4.78 -14.09
N ASP A 472 30.71 5.61 -13.25
CA ASP A 472 29.99 6.26 -12.15
C ASP A 472 29.01 7.30 -12.71
N PHE A 473 27.73 7.25 -12.31
CA PHE A 473 26.74 8.23 -12.74
C PHE A 473 25.47 8.22 -11.89
N VAL A 474 24.72 9.32 -11.95
CA VAL A 474 23.34 9.39 -11.46
C VAL A 474 22.39 9.25 -12.66
N CYS A 475 21.64 8.16 -12.71
CA CYS A 475 20.61 7.93 -13.72
C CYS A 475 19.40 8.84 -13.41
N VAL A 476 19.15 9.81 -14.27
CA VAL A 476 17.98 10.70 -14.14
C VAL A 476 16.94 10.29 -15.16
N VAL A 477 15.74 9.87 -14.69
CA VAL A 477 14.63 9.48 -15.56
C VAL A 477 13.45 10.41 -15.32
N ARG A 478 13.09 11.21 -16.33
CA ARG A 478 12.09 12.28 -16.28
C ARG A 478 10.79 11.85 -16.93
N PHE A 479 9.75 12.67 -16.74
CA PHE A 479 8.40 12.48 -17.33
C PHE A 479 7.76 11.14 -16.95
N GLN A 480 8.07 10.64 -15.76
CA GLN A 480 7.50 9.43 -15.20
C GLN A 480 6.53 9.73 -14.04
N GLY A 481 6.17 11.00 -13.87
CA GLY A 481 5.27 11.46 -12.82
C GLY A 481 3.79 11.17 -13.08
N PRO A 482 2.93 11.45 -12.08
CA PRO A 482 1.49 11.16 -12.17
C PRO A 482 0.80 11.78 -13.38
N ARG A 483 1.12 13.01 -13.72
CA ARG A 483 0.50 13.73 -14.87
C ARG A 483 1.12 13.37 -16.19
N ALA A 484 2.42 13.08 -16.21
CA ALA A 484 3.14 12.81 -17.44
C ALA A 484 2.65 11.51 -18.10
N ASN A 485 2.63 10.40 -17.34
CA ASN A 485 2.25 9.09 -17.88
C ASN A 485 1.58 8.14 -16.86
N GLY A 486 0.98 8.67 -15.80
CA GLY A 486 0.32 7.83 -14.79
C GLY A 486 1.29 7.14 -13.82
N MET A 487 2.55 7.58 -13.76
CA MET A 487 3.54 7.13 -12.78
C MET A 487 3.76 5.60 -12.79
N PRO A 488 4.14 4.99 -13.92
CA PRO A 488 4.38 3.56 -14.01
C PRO A 488 5.54 3.12 -13.11
N GLU A 489 5.55 1.85 -12.65
CA GLU A 489 6.70 1.31 -11.92
C GLU A 489 7.91 1.12 -12.83
N LEU A 490 9.05 1.64 -12.42
CA LEU A 490 10.31 1.57 -13.16
C LEU A 490 11.18 0.37 -12.75
N HIS A 491 10.57 -0.73 -12.32
CA HIS A 491 11.29 -1.90 -11.78
C HIS A 491 12.25 -2.54 -12.78
N LYS A 492 11.99 -2.45 -14.09
CA LYS A 492 12.90 -2.95 -15.13
C LYS A 492 14.27 -2.27 -15.10
N LEU A 493 14.40 -1.09 -14.49
CA LEU A 493 15.69 -0.40 -14.31
C LEU A 493 16.55 -1.03 -13.20
N THR A 494 15.94 -1.77 -12.26
CA THR A 494 16.67 -2.32 -11.11
C THR A 494 17.76 -3.33 -11.52
N PRO A 495 17.52 -4.34 -12.38
CA PRO A 495 18.55 -5.30 -12.75
C PRO A 495 19.77 -4.66 -13.43
N PRO A 496 19.65 -3.83 -14.49
CA PRO A 496 20.82 -3.24 -15.14
C PRO A 496 21.63 -2.32 -14.22
N LEU A 497 20.95 -1.46 -13.43
CA LEU A 497 21.65 -0.58 -12.48
C LEU A 497 22.33 -1.38 -11.36
N ALA A 498 21.73 -2.48 -10.90
CA ALA A 498 22.34 -3.37 -9.91
C ALA A 498 23.55 -4.12 -10.46
N ILE A 499 23.54 -4.53 -11.74
CA ILE A 499 24.70 -5.15 -12.42
C ILE A 499 25.86 -4.17 -12.49
N LEU A 500 25.61 -2.90 -12.80
CA LEU A 500 26.64 -1.86 -12.83
C LEU A 500 27.26 -1.65 -11.44
N GLN A 501 26.46 -1.63 -10.36
CA GLN A 501 26.97 -1.59 -8.99
C GLN A 501 27.82 -2.82 -8.64
N ASP A 502 27.40 -4.03 -9.06
CA ASP A 502 28.15 -5.26 -8.83
C ASP A 502 29.49 -5.29 -9.61
N ARG A 503 29.59 -4.52 -10.72
CA ARG A 503 30.83 -4.28 -11.45
C ARG A 503 31.72 -3.22 -10.79
N GLY A 504 31.26 -2.58 -9.70
CA GLY A 504 32.04 -1.62 -8.92
C GLY A 504 31.73 -0.14 -9.21
N PHE A 505 30.78 0.16 -10.10
CA PHE A 505 30.39 1.54 -10.39
C PHE A 505 29.47 2.10 -9.32
N GLN A 506 29.62 3.40 -9.03
CA GLN A 506 28.71 4.15 -8.15
C GLN A 506 27.53 4.66 -8.97
N VAL A 507 26.36 4.06 -8.73
CA VAL A 507 25.15 4.35 -9.50
C VAL A 507 23.99 4.66 -8.57
N ALA A 508 23.28 5.78 -8.81
CA ALA A 508 22.01 6.11 -8.17
C ALA A 508 20.93 6.38 -9.23
N LEU A 509 19.67 6.33 -8.81
CA LEU A 509 18.52 6.71 -9.64
C LEU A 509 17.85 7.96 -9.04
N VAL A 510 17.48 8.91 -9.89
CA VAL A 510 16.63 10.07 -9.55
C VAL A 510 15.47 10.13 -10.55
N THR A 511 14.23 10.13 -10.06
CA THR A 511 13.06 10.13 -10.95
C THR A 511 11.83 10.77 -10.30
N ASP A 512 10.99 11.42 -11.10
CA ASP A 512 9.64 11.85 -10.71
C ASP A 512 8.63 10.67 -10.74
N GLY A 513 9.06 9.50 -11.21
CA GLY A 513 8.31 8.25 -11.19
C GLY A 513 8.42 7.49 -9.87
N ARG A 514 7.98 6.23 -9.88
CA ARG A 514 8.01 5.30 -8.73
C ARG A 514 8.74 4.00 -9.05
N MET A 515 9.22 3.35 -8.00
CA MET A 515 9.82 2.02 -8.08
C MET A 515 8.88 0.98 -7.48
N SER A 516 9.07 -0.28 -7.85
CA SER A 516 8.42 -1.39 -7.15
C SER A 516 8.84 -1.44 -5.67
N GLY A 517 7.93 -1.84 -4.80
CA GLY A 517 8.25 -2.13 -3.40
C GLY A 517 9.31 -3.23 -3.21
N ALA A 518 9.58 -4.03 -4.25
CA ALA A 518 10.66 -5.02 -4.29
C ALA A 518 12.04 -4.43 -4.67
N SER A 519 12.11 -3.15 -5.03
CA SER A 519 13.36 -2.45 -5.34
C SER A 519 14.00 -1.92 -4.06
N GLY A 520 15.33 -1.91 -3.97
CA GLY A 520 16.00 -1.42 -2.76
C GLY A 520 17.53 -1.51 -2.77
N LYS A 521 18.13 -2.28 -3.69
CA LYS A 521 19.59 -2.45 -3.75
C LYS A 521 20.29 -1.17 -4.27
N VAL A 522 19.74 -0.58 -5.33
CA VAL A 522 20.24 0.66 -5.92
C VAL A 522 19.62 1.85 -5.18
N PRO A 523 20.41 2.83 -4.70
CA PRO A 523 19.85 4.03 -4.09
C PRO A 523 19.02 4.79 -5.12
N ALA A 524 17.74 5.04 -4.79
CA ALA A 524 16.79 5.66 -5.69
C ALA A 524 16.00 6.76 -4.96
N ALA A 525 16.21 8.02 -5.34
CA ALA A 525 15.34 9.13 -4.97
C ALA A 525 14.17 9.16 -5.96
N ILE A 526 12.98 8.84 -5.46
CA ILE A 526 11.77 8.66 -6.26
C ILE A 526 10.67 9.63 -5.84
N HIS A 527 9.60 9.69 -6.64
CA HIS A 527 8.47 10.58 -6.40
C HIS A 527 8.86 12.08 -6.44
N ILE A 528 9.95 12.44 -7.13
CA ILE A 528 10.44 13.83 -7.13
C ILE A 528 9.30 14.79 -7.48
N SER A 529 9.07 15.71 -6.57
CA SER A 529 8.01 16.71 -6.66
C SER A 529 8.59 18.13 -6.52
N PRO A 530 8.13 19.08 -7.35
CA PRO A 530 7.20 18.91 -8.47
C PRO A 530 7.78 18.01 -9.57
N GLU A 531 6.88 17.25 -10.28
CA GLU A 531 7.31 16.43 -11.42
C GLU A 531 7.79 17.29 -12.60
N THR A 532 8.53 16.71 -13.53
CA THR A 532 9.09 17.40 -14.71
C THR A 532 8.03 18.17 -15.48
N LEU A 533 6.89 17.56 -15.76
CA LEU A 533 5.78 18.18 -16.52
C LEU A 533 5.21 19.44 -15.84
N LEU A 534 5.35 19.53 -14.51
CA LEU A 534 4.92 20.70 -13.72
C LEU A 534 6.05 21.69 -13.44
N GLY A 535 7.14 21.65 -14.20
CA GLY A 535 8.26 22.58 -14.07
C GLY A 535 9.18 22.28 -12.89
N GLY A 536 9.17 21.05 -12.37
CA GLY A 536 10.07 20.63 -11.29
C GLY A 536 11.54 20.76 -11.64
N GLY A 537 12.40 20.97 -10.63
CA GLY A 537 13.84 21.12 -10.81
C GLY A 537 14.51 19.94 -11.51
N ILE A 538 13.96 18.72 -11.34
CA ILE A 538 14.44 17.54 -12.07
C ILE A 538 14.46 17.76 -13.60
N GLY A 539 13.53 18.57 -14.13
CA GLY A 539 13.46 18.91 -15.55
C GLY A 539 14.56 19.85 -16.03
N LYS A 540 15.30 20.50 -15.13
CA LYS A 540 16.42 21.41 -15.45
C LYS A 540 17.76 20.68 -15.54
N ILE A 541 17.85 19.42 -15.10
CA ILE A 541 19.07 18.63 -15.11
C ILE A 541 19.50 18.36 -16.55
N ARG A 542 20.79 18.48 -16.83
CA ARG A 542 21.40 18.13 -18.11
C ARG A 542 22.42 17.02 -17.92
N THR A 543 22.60 16.19 -18.94
CA THR A 543 23.67 15.18 -18.91
C THR A 543 25.03 15.84 -18.72
N GLY A 544 25.80 15.35 -17.73
CA GLY A 544 27.08 15.89 -17.31
C GLY A 544 27.02 16.78 -16.05
N ASP A 545 25.83 17.24 -15.61
CA ASP A 545 25.70 17.96 -14.34
C ASP A 545 26.12 17.06 -13.19
N ILE A 546 26.92 17.54 -12.27
CA ILE A 546 27.26 16.78 -11.06
C ILE A 546 26.10 16.83 -10.09
N ILE A 547 25.61 15.67 -9.69
CA ILE A 547 24.56 15.52 -8.67
C ILE A 547 25.20 15.01 -7.38
N ARG A 548 24.95 15.72 -6.28
CA ARG A 548 25.20 15.24 -4.92
C ARG A 548 23.96 14.56 -4.38
N PHE A 549 24.10 13.25 -4.20
CA PHE A 549 23.08 12.37 -3.65
C PHE A 549 23.59 11.85 -2.31
N ASN A 550 23.02 12.32 -1.19
CA ASN A 550 23.41 11.92 0.15
C ASN A 550 22.20 11.48 0.96
N SER A 551 21.99 10.18 1.07
CA SER A 551 20.85 9.62 1.80
C SER A 551 21.02 9.64 3.34
N HIS A 552 22.20 9.95 3.88
CA HIS A 552 22.35 10.19 5.32
C HIS A 552 21.78 11.53 5.76
N THR A 553 22.03 12.57 4.95
CA THR A 553 21.54 13.93 5.25
C THR A 553 20.20 14.26 4.58
N GLY A 554 19.78 13.45 3.61
CA GLY A 554 18.62 13.76 2.77
C GLY A 554 18.92 14.79 1.67
N GLU A 555 20.20 15.02 1.33
CA GLU A 555 20.57 16.02 0.31
C GLU A 555 20.45 15.45 -1.10
N LEU A 556 19.74 16.17 -1.97
CA LEU A 556 19.60 15.88 -3.40
C LEU A 556 19.75 17.17 -4.21
N THR A 557 20.96 17.42 -4.68
CA THR A 557 21.26 18.73 -5.28
C THR A 557 22.17 18.59 -6.50
N THR A 558 22.01 19.43 -7.51
CA THR A 558 23.03 19.62 -8.54
C THR A 558 24.04 20.66 -8.08
N LEU A 559 25.31 20.46 -8.46
CA LEU A 559 26.40 21.41 -8.16
C LEU A 559 26.59 22.44 -9.29
N VAL A 560 25.55 22.69 -10.06
CA VAL A 560 25.51 23.75 -11.08
C VAL A 560 25.45 25.11 -10.38
N ASP A 561 26.13 26.10 -10.93
CA ASP A 561 26.06 27.47 -10.43
C ASP A 561 24.60 27.95 -10.30
N GLU A 562 24.29 28.65 -9.22
CA GLU A 562 22.92 29.05 -8.91
C GLU A 562 22.31 29.96 -9.97
N ALA A 563 23.08 30.90 -10.55
CA ALA A 563 22.59 31.79 -11.58
C ALA A 563 22.32 31.03 -12.88
N GLU A 564 23.20 30.10 -13.24
CA GLU A 564 22.97 29.18 -14.36
C GLU A 564 21.73 28.32 -14.13
N TRP A 565 21.62 27.67 -12.95
CA TRP A 565 20.49 26.83 -12.60
C TRP A 565 19.15 27.56 -12.68
N ASN A 566 19.10 28.77 -12.14
CA ASN A 566 17.87 29.57 -12.14
C ASN A 566 17.51 30.05 -13.57
N GLY A 567 18.49 30.29 -14.43
CA GLY A 567 18.30 30.66 -15.83
C GLY A 567 17.92 29.50 -16.77
N ARG A 568 17.99 28.24 -16.32
CA ARG A 568 17.66 27.09 -17.17
C ARG A 568 16.16 26.92 -17.34
N GLU A 569 15.74 26.72 -18.57
CA GLU A 569 14.39 26.23 -18.89
C GLU A 569 14.25 24.75 -18.52
N THR A 570 13.03 24.40 -18.10
CA THR A 570 12.65 22.98 -17.86
C THR A 570 12.54 22.25 -19.20
N ALA A 571 13.00 21.01 -19.24
CA ALA A 571 12.88 20.17 -20.43
C ALA A 571 11.41 20.01 -20.86
N ALA A 572 11.21 19.91 -22.16
CA ALA A 572 9.94 19.53 -22.77
C ALA A 572 10.10 18.21 -23.53
N ALA A 573 9.10 17.35 -23.50
CA ALA A 573 9.06 16.11 -24.27
C ALA A 573 7.70 15.97 -24.98
N ASP A 574 7.72 15.26 -26.09
CA ASP A 574 6.48 14.84 -26.74
C ASP A 574 5.92 13.62 -26.01
N LEU A 575 4.87 13.82 -25.24
CA LEU A 575 4.16 12.76 -24.50
C LEU A 575 2.93 12.22 -25.25
N SER A 576 2.72 12.62 -26.51
CA SER A 576 1.54 12.22 -27.29
C SER A 576 1.41 10.70 -27.42
N GLY A 577 2.54 9.98 -27.45
CA GLY A 577 2.59 8.51 -27.46
C GLY A 577 1.97 7.83 -26.23
N ASN A 578 1.87 8.55 -25.10
CA ASN A 578 1.30 8.03 -23.84
C ASN A 578 -0.21 8.30 -23.72
N LEU A 579 -0.83 8.98 -24.71
CA LEU A 579 -2.21 9.44 -24.60
C LEU A 579 -3.23 8.45 -25.15
N HIS A 580 -2.82 7.51 -25.98
CA HIS A 580 -3.71 6.63 -26.73
C HIS A 580 -3.28 5.15 -26.66
N GLY A 581 -4.23 4.27 -26.93
CA GLY A 581 -4.04 2.83 -26.95
C GLY A 581 -4.29 2.16 -25.59
N ILE A 582 -4.82 0.93 -25.66
CA ILE A 582 -5.21 0.09 -24.51
C ILE A 582 -6.06 0.81 -23.44
N GLY A 583 -6.83 1.83 -23.81
CA GLY A 583 -7.73 2.59 -22.94
C GLY A 583 -7.08 3.81 -22.25
N ARG A 584 -5.82 4.16 -22.55
CA ARG A 584 -5.14 5.32 -21.94
C ARG A 584 -5.86 6.64 -22.18
N GLU A 585 -6.53 6.79 -23.31
CA GLU A 585 -7.34 7.96 -23.67
C GLU A 585 -8.49 8.22 -22.68
N LEU A 586 -9.06 7.17 -22.07
CA LEU A 586 -10.13 7.29 -21.07
C LEU A 586 -9.66 7.97 -19.78
N PHE A 587 -8.35 7.96 -19.52
CA PHE A 587 -7.75 8.52 -18.33
C PHE A 587 -7.14 9.92 -18.54
N ALA A 588 -7.38 10.55 -19.69
CA ALA A 588 -6.90 11.91 -19.96
C ALA A 588 -7.37 12.92 -18.90
N GLY A 589 -8.63 12.82 -18.45
CA GLY A 589 -9.16 13.64 -17.36
C GLY A 589 -8.44 13.40 -16.04
N PHE A 590 -8.13 12.15 -15.71
CA PHE A 590 -7.37 11.79 -14.50
C PHE A 590 -5.98 12.42 -14.55
N ARG A 591 -5.22 12.26 -15.63
CA ARG A 591 -3.91 12.89 -15.79
C ARG A 591 -3.95 14.41 -15.60
N SER A 592 -4.97 15.08 -16.13
CA SER A 592 -5.05 16.53 -16.08
C SER A 592 -5.26 17.10 -14.68
N ILE A 593 -5.93 16.34 -13.78
CA ILE A 593 -6.28 16.80 -12.42
C ILE A 593 -5.46 16.14 -11.31
N THR A 594 -4.69 15.11 -11.63
CA THR A 594 -3.91 14.37 -10.61
C THR A 594 -3.00 15.32 -9.82
N GLY A 595 -3.03 15.20 -8.51
CA GLY A 595 -2.16 15.92 -7.59
C GLY A 595 -0.72 15.41 -7.63
N SER A 596 0.18 16.08 -6.90
CA SER A 596 1.57 15.65 -6.76
C SER A 596 1.68 14.32 -5.98
N ALA A 597 2.81 13.63 -6.12
CA ALA A 597 3.09 12.42 -5.33
C ALA A 597 3.05 12.69 -3.83
N GLU A 598 3.59 13.82 -3.35
CA GLU A 598 3.58 14.21 -1.94
C GLU A 598 2.16 14.43 -1.39
N THR A 599 1.19 14.79 -2.24
CA THR A 599 -0.21 14.95 -1.86
C THR A 599 -1.06 13.71 -2.14
N GLY A 600 -0.43 12.57 -2.41
CA GLY A 600 -1.09 11.28 -2.62
C GLY A 600 -1.40 10.95 -4.07
N ALA A 601 -1.03 11.80 -5.04
CA ALA A 601 -1.29 11.62 -6.47
C ALA A 601 -2.74 11.16 -6.76
N MET A 602 -3.72 11.87 -6.22
CA MET A 602 -5.14 11.59 -6.39
C MET A 602 -5.69 12.31 -7.62
N SER A 603 -6.50 11.60 -8.41
CA SER A 603 -7.28 12.14 -9.53
C SER A 603 -8.76 12.32 -9.16
N LEU A 604 -9.11 12.15 -7.90
CA LEU A 604 -10.46 12.37 -7.40
C LEU A 604 -10.65 13.88 -7.15
N GLY A 605 -11.57 14.48 -7.92
CA GLY A 605 -11.98 15.87 -7.72
C GLY A 605 -12.91 15.97 -6.50
N GLY A 606 -12.49 16.67 -5.49
CA GLY A 606 -13.27 16.95 -4.29
C GLY A 606 -12.39 17.68 -3.27
N ASP A 607 -13.01 18.56 -2.47
CA ASP A 607 -12.39 19.08 -1.26
C ASP A 607 -12.25 17.92 -0.25
N PHE A 608 -11.18 17.15 -0.39
CA PHE A 608 -10.72 16.23 0.65
C PHE A 608 -9.85 16.96 1.70
N GLY A 609 -10.05 18.27 1.84
CA GLY A 609 -9.31 19.13 2.76
C GLY A 609 -8.47 20.18 2.06
#